data_5271390861626d2200f3ec77740eba4c
#
_entry.id   5271390861626d2200f3ec77740eba4c
#
_cell.length_a   1.000
_cell.length_b   1.000
_cell.length_c   1.000
_cell.angle_alpha   90.00
_cell.angle_beta   90.00
_cell.angle_gamma   90.00
#
_symmetry.space_group_name_H-M   'P 1'
#
loop_
_entity.id
_entity.type
_entity.pdbx_description
1 polymer ?
#
loop_
_entity_poly.entity_id
_entity_poly.type
_entity_poly.pdbx_seq_one_letter_code
_entity_poly.pdbx_strand_id
1 'polypeptide(L)'
;MKIRFFDSKINPSFQLILSGILLFAFCFSACSVSSENISSASDFKSVHGKVVTQSLRRSAVFTGQEVRIENFSMCSHEVTQKEYEEFCEYNGAQPKEQFGKGEDFPVYFVSFYDALVYCNRRSIKEGLSPCYKIKNSSNPDDWGSVPKTNVDDSEWNSVECDFSADGYRLPTEEEWEYAARGGEKLLLEKFSGSYDVFEVAWFNENTSGASEPVKQKTPNALGLYDMSGNVQELCWLKQGKAVIRGGSFDSQEDSCAVYATGYVPVSARIKDTGFRVVRK
;
A
#
# COMPACT_ATOMS: atom_id res chain seq x y z
N MET A 1 -38.72 8.34 -76.40
CA MET A 1 -38.43 7.34 -77.46
C MET A 1 -38.36 5.99 -76.75
N LYS A 2 -39.44 5.33 -76.68
CA LYS A 2 -39.80 4.02 -77.25
C LYS A 2 -38.80 2.92 -76.87
N ILE A 3 -39.27 1.98 -75.96
CA ILE A 3 -39.83 0.66 -76.24
C ILE A 3 -38.75 -0.42 -76.23
N ARG A 4 -38.81 -1.58 -75.64
CA ARG A 4 -39.83 -2.62 -75.40
C ARG A 4 -39.31 -3.70 -74.46
N PHE A 5 -40.19 -4.19 -73.61
CA PHE A 5 -40.44 -5.55 -73.14
C PHE A 5 -39.78 -6.71 -73.87
N PHE A 6 -39.35 -7.71 -73.13
CA PHE A 6 -39.80 -9.09 -73.42
C PHE A 6 -39.82 -9.96 -72.14
N ASP A 7 -40.91 -10.63 -72.02
CA ASP A 7 -41.44 -11.52 -71.01
C ASP A 7 -41.11 -12.97 -71.40
N SER A 8 -40.91 -13.88 -70.45
CA SER A 8 -41.31 -15.30 -70.51
C SER A 8 -40.89 -16.02 -69.23
N LYS A 9 -41.88 -16.23 -68.37
CA LYS A 9 -42.62 -17.50 -68.10
C LYS A 9 -41.77 -18.65 -67.51
N ILE A 10 -42.05 -18.91 -66.22
CA ILE A 10 -42.74 -20.06 -65.58
C ILE A 10 -41.99 -21.39 -65.62
N ASN A 11 -41.73 -22.08 -64.49
CA ASN A 11 -42.68 -22.88 -63.72
C ASN A 11 -42.01 -23.50 -62.46
N PRO A 12 -42.76 -24.10 -61.55
CA PRO A 12 -42.49 -24.13 -60.09
C PRO A 12 -42.10 -25.50 -59.58
N SER A 13 -41.93 -25.58 -58.25
CA SER A 13 -41.88 -26.75 -57.43
C SER A 13 -40.50 -27.25 -57.05
N PHE A 14 -40.09 -26.86 -55.81
CA PHE A 14 -39.75 -27.85 -54.78
C PHE A 14 -39.69 -27.14 -53.43
N GLN A 15 -40.60 -27.47 -52.55
CA GLN A 15 -40.54 -27.16 -51.14
C GLN A 15 -39.40 -27.94 -50.51
N LEU A 16 -38.52 -27.28 -49.76
CA LEU A 16 -37.81 -27.89 -48.67
C LEU A 16 -37.74 -26.89 -47.52
N ILE A 17 -38.43 -27.24 -46.47
CA ILE A 17 -38.40 -26.60 -45.16
C ILE A 17 -37.04 -26.82 -44.57
N LEU A 18 -36.31 -25.75 -44.31
CA LEU A 18 -35.16 -25.79 -43.38
C LEU A 18 -35.32 -24.61 -42.45
N SER A 19 -35.71 -24.94 -41.21
CA SER A 19 -35.71 -24.07 -40.04
C SER A 19 -34.33 -23.51 -39.81
N GLY A 20 -34.13 -22.22 -40.16
CA GLY A 20 -32.93 -21.48 -39.83
C GLY A 20 -33.00 -20.96 -38.41
N ILE A 21 -32.28 -21.58 -37.53
CA ILE A 21 -31.98 -21.04 -36.18
C ILE A 21 -31.08 -19.81 -36.40
N LEU A 22 -31.63 -18.64 -36.15
CA LEU A 22 -30.87 -17.40 -36.07
C LEU A 22 -30.09 -17.40 -34.76
N LEU A 23 -28.81 -17.81 -34.79
CA LEU A 23 -27.87 -17.62 -33.69
C LEU A 23 -27.55 -16.13 -33.62
N PHE A 24 -28.16 -15.40 -32.69
CA PHE A 24 -27.66 -14.12 -32.25
C PHE A 24 -26.34 -14.36 -31.47
N ALA A 25 -25.22 -14.22 -32.14
CA ALA A 25 -23.95 -14.08 -31.47
C ALA A 25 -23.95 -12.73 -30.73
N PHE A 26 -24.32 -12.75 -29.44
CA PHE A 26 -23.95 -11.68 -28.53
C PHE A 26 -22.44 -11.67 -28.40
N CYS A 27 -21.78 -10.80 -29.16
CA CYS A 27 -20.43 -10.38 -28.80
C CYS A 27 -20.49 -9.70 -27.43
N PHE A 28 -20.29 -10.47 -26.36
CA PHE A 28 -19.79 -9.93 -25.12
C PHE A 28 -18.38 -9.41 -25.42
N SER A 29 -18.30 -8.14 -25.79
CA SER A 29 -17.07 -7.39 -25.61
C SER A 29 -16.80 -7.39 -24.11
N ALA A 30 -16.04 -8.36 -23.66
CA ALA A 30 -15.42 -8.29 -22.35
C ALA A 30 -14.53 -7.05 -22.42
N CYS A 31 -15.03 -5.94 -21.87
CA CYS A 31 -14.20 -4.83 -21.50
C CYS A 31 -13.26 -5.42 -20.44
N SER A 32 -12.09 -5.87 -20.87
CA SER A 32 -10.97 -6.13 -19.98
C SER A 32 -10.62 -4.78 -19.37
N VAL A 33 -11.21 -4.47 -18.23
CA VAL A 33 -10.64 -3.45 -17.36
C VAL A 33 -9.24 -3.97 -17.05
N SER A 34 -8.26 -3.35 -17.66
CA SER A 34 -6.86 -3.60 -17.38
C SER A 34 -6.66 -3.32 -15.88
N SER A 35 -6.38 -4.37 -15.13
CA SER A 35 -5.99 -4.32 -13.72
C SER A 35 -4.56 -3.78 -13.60
N GLU A 36 -4.26 -2.71 -14.34
CA GLU A 36 -2.96 -2.09 -14.32
C GLU A 36 -2.93 -1.08 -13.18
N ASN A 37 -2.08 -1.36 -12.21
CA ASN A 37 -1.52 -0.47 -11.19
C ASN A 37 -1.96 -0.65 -9.72
N ILE A 38 -2.36 -1.82 -9.29
CA ILE A 38 -2.18 -2.23 -7.89
C ILE A 38 -0.75 -2.72 -7.76
N SER A 39 -0.07 -2.49 -6.62
CA SER A 39 1.26 -3.10 -6.40
C SER A 39 1.18 -4.59 -6.73
N SER A 40 1.87 -4.95 -7.79
CA SER A 40 1.85 -6.32 -8.31
C SER A 40 2.56 -7.27 -7.32
N ALA A 41 2.39 -8.56 -7.47
CA ALA A 41 3.15 -9.53 -6.68
C ALA A 41 4.68 -9.30 -6.79
N SER A 42 5.16 -8.69 -7.88
CA SER A 42 6.57 -8.32 -8.08
C SER A 42 7.04 -7.18 -7.20
N ASP A 43 6.13 -6.35 -6.68
CA ASP A 43 6.46 -5.24 -5.78
C ASP A 43 6.68 -5.69 -4.34
N PHE A 44 6.29 -6.91 -4.00
CA PHE A 44 6.54 -7.47 -2.68
C PHE A 44 7.90 -8.17 -2.62
N LYS A 45 8.71 -7.79 -1.63
CA LYS A 45 10.03 -8.38 -1.34
C LYS A 45 9.92 -9.32 -0.16
N SER A 46 10.37 -10.57 -0.35
CA SER A 46 10.44 -11.54 0.74
C SER A 46 11.50 -11.13 1.77
N VAL A 47 11.11 -11.09 3.02
CA VAL A 47 11.97 -10.83 4.17
C VAL A 47 12.04 -12.11 4.99
N HIS A 48 13.20 -12.76 4.95
CA HIS A 48 13.45 -13.94 5.77
C HIS A 48 13.70 -13.51 7.22
N GLY A 49 12.86 -13.99 8.11
CA GLY A 49 12.95 -13.67 9.52
C GLY A 49 14.02 -14.48 10.24
N LYS A 50 14.42 -13.99 11.39
CA LYS A 50 15.31 -14.72 12.34
C LYS A 50 15.10 -14.24 13.76
N VAL A 51 15.71 -14.94 14.71
CA VAL A 51 15.85 -14.46 16.08
C VAL A 51 17.04 -13.51 16.15
N VAL A 52 16.80 -12.27 16.59
CA VAL A 52 17.81 -11.23 16.78
C VAL A 52 18.06 -11.06 18.27
N THR A 53 19.27 -11.32 18.72
CA THR A 53 19.70 -11.16 20.13
C THR A 53 20.75 -10.08 20.32
N GLN A 54 21.25 -9.51 19.21
CA GLN A 54 22.29 -8.48 19.27
C GLN A 54 21.70 -7.10 19.55
N SER A 55 22.43 -6.30 20.32
CA SER A 55 22.14 -4.88 20.46
C SER A 55 22.64 -4.12 19.25
N LEU A 56 21.77 -3.33 18.62
CA LEU A 56 22.13 -2.46 17.51
C LEU A 56 22.23 -1.00 17.99
N ARG A 57 23.28 -0.33 17.56
CA ARG A 57 23.50 1.06 17.97
C ARG A 57 22.30 1.94 17.66
N ARG A 58 21.82 2.68 18.68
CA ARG A 58 20.68 3.60 18.65
C ARG A 58 19.33 2.94 18.35
N SER A 59 19.26 1.63 18.15
CA SER A 59 17.99 0.95 17.96
C SER A 59 17.14 1.00 19.23
N ALA A 60 15.86 1.31 19.08
CA ALA A 60 14.87 1.23 20.15
C ALA A 60 14.27 -0.19 20.28
N VAL A 61 14.42 -1.02 19.26
CA VAL A 61 13.82 -2.37 19.20
C VAL A 61 14.86 -3.48 19.40
N PHE A 62 16.06 -3.34 18.84
CA PHE A 62 17.14 -4.33 18.97
C PHE A 62 18.11 -3.91 20.08
N THR A 63 17.71 -4.11 21.31
CA THR A 63 18.43 -3.65 22.52
C THR A 63 19.30 -4.73 23.18
N GLY A 64 19.42 -5.91 22.58
CA GLY A 64 20.10 -7.08 23.13
C GLY A 64 19.17 -8.08 23.80
N GLN A 65 17.88 -7.80 23.89
CA GLN A 65 16.84 -8.78 24.20
C GLN A 65 16.49 -9.60 22.96
N GLU A 66 15.99 -10.81 23.16
CA GLU A 66 15.54 -11.65 22.05
C GLU A 66 14.33 -11.02 21.36
N VAL A 67 14.44 -10.77 20.05
CA VAL A 67 13.37 -10.33 19.17
C VAL A 67 13.23 -11.37 18.05
N ARG A 68 12.08 -12.00 17.97
CA ARG A 68 11.77 -12.96 16.89
C ARG A 68 11.05 -12.25 15.76
N ILE A 69 11.67 -12.29 14.59
CA ILE A 69 11.06 -11.84 13.34
C ILE A 69 10.65 -13.08 12.55
N GLU A 70 9.37 -13.21 12.25
CA GLU A 70 8.86 -14.27 11.38
C GLU A 70 9.10 -13.91 9.90
N ASN A 71 8.93 -14.86 8.99
CA ASN A 71 8.99 -14.57 7.55
C ASN A 71 7.79 -13.73 7.15
N PHE A 72 8.01 -12.70 6.34
CA PHE A 72 6.95 -11.87 5.78
C PHE A 72 7.36 -11.32 4.40
N SER A 73 6.42 -10.72 3.71
CA SER A 73 6.69 -9.96 2.48
C SER A 73 6.35 -8.50 2.72
N MET A 74 7.21 -7.58 2.29
CA MET A 74 7.04 -6.14 2.42
C MET A 74 6.92 -5.49 1.05
N CYS A 75 5.98 -4.58 0.87
CA CYS A 75 5.89 -3.77 -0.34
C CYS A 75 7.18 -2.97 -0.53
N SER A 76 7.71 -2.96 -1.74
CA SER A 76 9.00 -2.33 -2.05
C SER A 76 8.98 -0.80 -1.91
N HIS A 77 7.81 -0.20 -1.83
CA HIS A 77 7.57 1.23 -1.75
C HIS A 77 6.41 1.55 -0.81
N GLU A 78 6.26 2.80 -0.47
CA GLU A 78 5.12 3.35 0.24
C GLU A 78 3.84 3.18 -0.60
N VAL A 79 2.68 2.97 0.02
CA VAL A 79 1.40 2.95 -0.70
C VAL A 79 1.24 4.26 -1.45
N THR A 80 1.00 4.20 -2.77
CA THR A 80 0.81 5.40 -3.58
C THR A 80 -0.60 5.97 -3.45
N GLN A 81 -0.78 7.23 -3.86
CA GLN A 81 -2.10 7.87 -3.89
C GLN A 81 -3.08 7.09 -4.76
N LYS A 82 -2.63 6.60 -5.93
CA LYS A 82 -3.43 5.75 -6.81
C LYS A 82 -3.85 4.44 -6.14
N GLU A 83 -2.90 3.73 -5.53
CA GLU A 83 -3.20 2.49 -4.82
C GLU A 83 -4.18 2.71 -3.67
N TYR A 84 -4.04 3.82 -2.94
CA TYR A 84 -4.95 4.17 -1.86
C TYR A 84 -6.37 4.44 -2.37
N GLU A 85 -6.50 5.24 -3.42
CA GLU A 85 -7.79 5.65 -4.01
C GLU A 85 -8.55 4.47 -4.64
N GLU A 86 -7.88 3.36 -4.96
CA GLU A 86 -8.55 2.16 -5.44
C GLU A 86 -9.42 1.48 -4.37
N PHE A 87 -9.07 1.62 -3.10
CA PHE A 87 -9.75 0.95 -1.99
C PHE A 87 -10.41 1.91 -1.00
N CYS A 88 -9.98 3.17 -0.96
CA CYS A 88 -10.39 4.13 0.06
C CYS A 88 -10.60 5.52 -0.52
N GLU A 89 -11.47 6.28 0.15
CA GLU A 89 -11.57 7.73 -0.01
C GLU A 89 -10.83 8.44 1.14
N TYR A 90 -10.38 9.65 0.92
CA TYR A 90 -9.74 10.44 1.97
C TYR A 90 -10.76 10.95 2.99
N ASN A 91 -10.54 10.66 4.26
CA ASN A 91 -11.39 11.08 5.37
C ASN A 91 -11.01 12.48 5.94
N GLY A 92 -10.62 13.39 5.10
CA GLY A 92 -10.15 14.72 5.52
C GLY A 92 -9.50 15.49 4.41
N ALA A 93 -8.30 16.03 4.67
CA ALA A 93 -7.54 16.71 3.64
C ALA A 93 -7.08 15.72 2.58
N GLN A 94 -7.21 16.12 1.32
CA GLN A 94 -6.70 15.35 0.18
C GLN A 94 -5.28 15.81 -0.17
N PRO A 95 -4.51 15.00 -0.94
CA PRO A 95 -3.22 15.39 -1.46
C PRO A 95 -3.28 16.73 -2.22
N LYS A 96 -2.25 17.55 -2.04
CA LYS A 96 -2.14 18.90 -2.62
C LYS A 96 -0.86 19.01 -3.43
N GLU A 97 -0.89 19.74 -4.53
CA GLU A 97 0.27 19.99 -5.40
C GLU A 97 1.51 20.43 -4.62
N GLN A 98 1.34 21.31 -3.65
CA GLN A 98 2.45 21.82 -2.84
C GLN A 98 3.13 20.80 -1.92
N PHE A 99 2.59 19.60 -1.76
CA PHE A 99 3.14 18.52 -0.94
C PHE A 99 3.40 17.24 -1.75
N GLY A 100 3.27 17.31 -3.07
CA GLY A 100 3.40 16.18 -3.99
C GLY A 100 2.06 15.50 -4.25
N LYS A 101 1.61 15.54 -5.50
CA LYS A 101 0.33 14.96 -5.92
C LYS A 101 0.47 14.27 -7.25
N GLY A 102 -0.02 13.04 -7.35
CA GLY A 102 -0.02 12.25 -8.57
C GLY A 102 -0.10 10.76 -8.29
N GLU A 103 -0.29 9.97 -9.33
CA GLU A 103 -0.53 8.53 -9.22
C GLU A 103 0.59 7.79 -8.50
N ASP A 104 1.85 8.14 -8.77
CA ASP A 104 3.04 7.49 -8.23
C ASP A 104 3.60 8.16 -6.96
N PHE A 105 2.95 9.21 -6.44
CA PHE A 105 3.33 9.83 -5.19
C PHE A 105 2.83 9.03 -3.99
N PRO A 106 3.56 8.99 -2.87
CA PRO A 106 3.09 8.30 -1.68
C PRO A 106 1.80 8.92 -1.14
N VAL A 107 0.94 8.11 -0.55
CA VAL A 107 -0.22 8.61 0.18
C VAL A 107 0.20 9.34 1.45
N TYR A 108 -0.47 10.43 1.76
CA TYR A 108 -0.36 11.17 3.03
C TYR A 108 -1.71 11.79 3.41
N PHE A 109 -1.81 12.48 4.54
CA PHE A 109 -3.06 12.87 5.17
C PHE A 109 -3.96 11.68 5.51
N VAL A 110 -3.36 10.55 5.81
CA VAL A 110 -4.03 9.33 6.29
C VAL A 110 -3.67 9.08 7.75
N SER A 111 -4.63 8.61 8.53
CA SER A 111 -4.45 8.21 9.90
C SER A 111 -4.11 6.72 10.00
N PHE A 112 -3.73 6.29 11.19
CA PHE A 112 -3.58 4.85 11.48
C PHE A 112 -4.86 4.08 11.15
N TYR A 113 -6.04 4.61 11.51
CA TYR A 113 -7.32 3.97 11.20
C TYR A 113 -7.61 3.88 9.69
N ASP A 114 -7.25 4.92 8.91
CA ASP A 114 -7.38 4.87 7.45
C ASP A 114 -6.53 3.75 6.85
N ALA A 115 -5.32 3.54 7.39
CA ALA A 115 -4.44 2.47 6.96
C ALA A 115 -5.00 1.07 7.28
N LEU A 116 -5.68 0.89 8.43
CA LEU A 116 -6.36 -0.38 8.77
C LEU A 116 -7.47 -0.69 7.77
N VAL A 117 -8.30 0.32 7.43
CA VAL A 117 -9.38 0.18 6.43
C VAL A 117 -8.80 -0.23 5.08
N TYR A 118 -7.76 0.46 4.63
CA TYR A 118 -7.06 0.13 3.38
C TYR A 118 -6.58 -1.33 3.36
N CYS A 119 -5.85 -1.74 4.39
CA CYS A 119 -5.31 -3.10 4.49
C CYS A 119 -6.40 -4.18 4.39
N ASN A 120 -7.49 -4.01 5.13
CA ASN A 120 -8.56 -4.99 5.11
C ASN A 120 -9.37 -4.97 3.81
N ARG A 121 -9.69 -3.80 3.26
CA ARG A 121 -10.40 -3.71 1.98
C ARG A 121 -9.59 -4.31 0.83
N ARG A 122 -8.30 -4.03 0.79
CA ARG A 122 -7.39 -4.63 -0.19
C ARG A 122 -7.33 -6.15 -0.02
N SER A 123 -7.19 -6.64 1.22
CA SER A 123 -7.19 -8.07 1.51
C SER A 123 -8.45 -8.76 1.01
N ILE A 124 -9.63 -8.20 1.34
CA ILE A 124 -10.93 -8.74 0.90
C ILE A 124 -11.03 -8.76 -0.63
N LYS A 125 -10.65 -7.67 -1.30
CA LYS A 125 -10.73 -7.58 -2.77
C LYS A 125 -9.81 -8.58 -3.46
N GLU A 126 -8.64 -8.85 -2.89
CA GLU A 126 -7.67 -9.82 -3.40
C GLU A 126 -7.92 -11.27 -2.91
N GLY A 127 -9.00 -11.52 -2.14
CA GLY A 127 -9.38 -12.85 -1.66
C GLY A 127 -8.49 -13.39 -0.53
N LEU A 128 -7.79 -12.50 0.18
CA LEU A 128 -6.96 -12.83 1.34
C LEU A 128 -7.75 -12.70 2.65
N SER A 129 -7.26 -13.33 3.71
CA SER A 129 -7.83 -13.22 5.07
C SER A 129 -7.42 -11.89 5.70
N PRO A 130 -8.34 -10.93 5.95
CA PRO A 130 -7.98 -9.65 6.55
C PRO A 130 -7.39 -9.80 7.94
N CYS A 131 -6.38 -8.98 8.26
CA CYS A 131 -5.66 -9.06 9.53
C CYS A 131 -6.35 -8.36 10.69
N TYR A 132 -7.13 -7.31 10.43
CA TYR A 132 -7.69 -6.47 11.49
C TYR A 132 -9.15 -6.79 11.80
N LYS A 133 -9.51 -6.67 13.10
CA LYS A 133 -10.88 -6.80 13.59
C LYS A 133 -11.23 -5.66 14.53
N ILE A 134 -12.42 -5.08 14.29
CA ILE A 134 -13.09 -4.16 15.20
C ILE A 134 -14.53 -4.70 15.36
N LYS A 135 -15.11 -4.70 16.55
CA LYS A 135 -16.46 -5.25 16.82
C LYS A 135 -16.63 -6.71 16.37
N ASN A 136 -15.61 -7.53 16.48
CA ASN A 136 -15.57 -8.91 15.98
C ASN A 136 -15.79 -9.06 14.45
N SER A 137 -15.77 -7.97 13.67
CA SER A 137 -15.81 -8.00 12.21
C SER A 137 -14.45 -7.65 11.60
N SER A 138 -14.08 -8.36 10.55
CA SER A 138 -12.94 -7.98 9.68
C SER A 138 -13.36 -7.21 8.44
N ASN A 139 -14.67 -6.99 8.23
CA ASN A 139 -15.15 -6.11 7.17
C ASN A 139 -15.17 -4.65 7.67
N PRO A 140 -14.38 -3.74 7.06
CA PRO A 140 -14.36 -2.34 7.47
C PRO A 140 -15.72 -1.62 7.38
N ASP A 141 -16.62 -2.08 6.55
CA ASP A 141 -17.95 -1.48 6.42
C ASP A 141 -18.82 -1.69 7.67
N ASP A 142 -18.48 -2.66 8.52
CA ASP A 142 -19.14 -2.91 9.81
C ASP A 142 -18.54 -2.08 10.96
N TRP A 143 -17.39 -1.41 10.75
CA TRP A 143 -16.67 -0.67 11.80
C TRP A 143 -17.28 0.70 12.09
N GLY A 144 -18.13 1.21 11.18
CA GLY A 144 -18.67 2.57 11.22
C GLY A 144 -17.74 3.59 10.57
N SER A 145 -18.02 4.86 10.79
CA SER A 145 -17.20 5.93 10.18
C SER A 145 -15.82 6.01 10.82
N VAL A 146 -14.79 6.13 9.99
CA VAL A 146 -13.42 6.33 10.47
C VAL A 146 -13.34 7.61 11.32
N PRO A 147 -12.76 7.58 12.53
CA PRO A 147 -12.64 8.75 13.39
C PRO A 147 -11.93 9.91 12.71
N LYS A 148 -12.43 11.11 12.95
CA LYS A 148 -11.79 12.36 12.46
C LYS A 148 -10.51 12.65 13.23
N THR A 149 -9.67 13.52 12.68
CA THR A 149 -8.46 13.99 13.34
C THR A 149 -8.78 14.57 14.73
N ASN A 150 -7.92 14.25 15.70
CA ASN A 150 -8.04 14.61 17.12
C ASN A 150 -9.25 14.00 17.85
N VAL A 151 -9.84 12.94 17.32
CA VAL A 151 -10.86 12.16 18.01
C VAL A 151 -10.19 10.92 18.61
N ASP A 152 -10.35 10.72 19.91
CA ASP A 152 -10.03 9.49 20.63
C ASP A 152 -11.30 8.63 20.67
N ASP A 153 -11.27 7.50 19.96
CA ASP A 153 -12.41 6.58 19.82
C ASP A 153 -12.05 5.23 20.43
N SER A 154 -12.65 4.92 21.58
CA SER A 154 -12.35 3.70 22.34
C SER A 154 -12.67 2.43 21.56
N GLU A 155 -13.64 2.46 20.65
CA GLU A 155 -14.03 1.31 19.86
C GLU A 155 -12.98 1.05 18.76
N TRP A 156 -12.54 2.08 18.06
CA TRP A 156 -11.46 1.96 17.09
C TRP A 156 -10.11 1.65 17.74
N ASN A 157 -9.90 2.12 18.99
CA ASN A 157 -8.72 1.78 19.78
C ASN A 157 -8.68 0.31 20.22
N SER A 158 -9.82 -0.38 20.19
CA SER A 158 -9.92 -1.81 20.54
C SER A 158 -9.56 -2.74 19.37
N VAL A 159 -9.00 -2.22 18.28
CA VAL A 159 -8.60 -3.02 17.12
C VAL A 159 -7.66 -4.16 17.52
N GLU A 160 -7.96 -5.33 17.01
CA GLU A 160 -7.13 -6.52 17.11
C GLU A 160 -6.44 -6.81 15.77
N CYS A 161 -5.23 -7.36 15.81
CA CYS A 161 -4.51 -7.82 14.63
C CYS A 161 -4.23 -9.33 14.73
N ASP A 162 -4.71 -10.07 13.75
CA ASP A 162 -4.32 -11.47 13.54
C ASP A 162 -3.06 -11.54 12.68
N PHE A 163 -1.90 -11.67 13.31
CA PHE A 163 -0.62 -11.81 12.63
C PHE A 163 -0.45 -13.17 11.91
N SER A 164 -1.38 -14.11 12.08
CA SER A 164 -1.37 -15.39 11.37
C SER A 164 -2.07 -15.33 10.02
N ALA A 165 -2.93 -14.33 9.80
CA ALA A 165 -3.65 -14.10 8.56
C ALA A 165 -2.69 -13.73 7.42
N ASP A 166 -3.06 -14.06 6.18
CA ASP A 166 -2.27 -13.82 4.97
C ASP A 166 -2.57 -12.47 4.28
N GLY A 167 -3.50 -11.70 4.85
CA GLY A 167 -3.88 -10.38 4.36
C GLY A 167 -2.82 -9.30 4.61
N TYR A 168 -3.14 -8.10 4.15
CA TYR A 168 -2.30 -6.93 4.33
C TYR A 168 -2.43 -6.34 5.72
N ARG A 169 -1.32 -5.84 6.23
CA ARG A 169 -1.23 -5.12 7.51
C ARG A 169 -0.08 -4.11 7.51
N LEU A 170 -0.07 -3.24 8.49
CA LEU A 170 1.09 -2.42 8.80
C LEU A 170 2.23 -3.31 9.35
N PRO A 171 3.49 -2.99 9.08
CA PRO A 171 4.61 -3.64 9.74
C PRO A 171 4.61 -3.34 11.24
N THR A 172 5.12 -4.25 12.05
CA THR A 172 5.52 -3.88 13.41
C THR A 172 6.76 -2.98 13.36
N GLU A 173 7.08 -2.28 14.44
CA GLU A 173 8.28 -1.45 14.52
C GLU A 173 9.55 -2.28 14.30
N GLU A 174 9.58 -3.50 14.83
CA GLU A 174 10.67 -4.46 14.70
C GLU A 174 10.84 -4.95 13.25
N GLU A 175 9.74 -5.31 12.59
CA GLU A 175 9.74 -5.74 11.18
C GLU A 175 10.23 -4.61 10.28
N TRP A 176 9.78 -3.39 10.53
CA TRP A 176 10.17 -2.22 9.75
C TRP A 176 11.68 -1.96 9.87
N GLU A 177 12.23 -1.87 11.09
CA GLU A 177 13.66 -1.63 11.27
C GLU A 177 14.53 -2.78 10.76
N TYR A 178 14.07 -4.04 10.95
CA TYR A 178 14.72 -5.22 10.42
C TYR A 178 14.85 -5.17 8.91
N ALA A 179 13.76 -4.85 8.21
CA ALA A 179 13.72 -4.72 6.76
C ALA A 179 14.55 -3.52 6.27
N ALA A 180 14.51 -2.36 6.95
CA ALA A 180 15.29 -1.19 6.63
C ALA A 180 16.81 -1.47 6.74
N ARG A 181 17.23 -2.36 7.64
CA ARG A 181 18.62 -2.81 7.80
C ARG A 181 19.02 -3.96 6.86
N GLY A 182 18.22 -4.27 5.84
CA GLY A 182 18.53 -5.32 4.88
C GLY A 182 18.27 -6.74 5.37
N GLY A 183 17.33 -6.92 6.30
CA GLY A 183 16.88 -8.23 6.79
C GLY A 183 17.98 -8.99 7.55
N GLU A 184 18.21 -10.25 7.19
CA GLU A 184 19.18 -11.13 7.86
C GLU A 184 20.59 -10.53 7.97
N LYS A 185 20.98 -9.62 7.07
CA LYS A 185 22.30 -8.97 7.07
C LYS A 185 22.47 -8.01 8.23
N LEU A 186 21.39 -7.40 8.73
CA LEU A 186 21.40 -6.39 9.80
C LEU A 186 22.50 -5.34 9.61
N LEU A 187 22.49 -4.72 8.44
CA LEU A 187 23.49 -3.75 8.04
C LEU A 187 23.53 -2.55 9.00
N LEU A 188 24.72 -1.97 9.16
CA LEU A 188 24.97 -0.92 10.16
C LEU A 188 24.92 0.49 9.57
N GLU A 189 24.55 0.62 8.30
CA GLU A 189 24.35 1.91 7.64
C GLU A 189 23.36 2.77 8.46
N LYS A 190 23.61 4.07 8.47
CA LYS A 190 22.76 5.04 9.16
C LYS A 190 21.39 5.11 8.51
N PHE A 191 21.36 5.07 7.18
CA PHE A 191 20.14 5.10 6.36
C PHE A 191 19.92 3.75 5.68
N SER A 192 18.74 3.51 5.17
CA SER A 192 18.40 2.24 4.57
C SER A 192 19.14 2.03 3.25
N GLY A 193 20.26 1.31 3.31
CA GLY A 193 21.09 0.95 2.16
C GLY A 193 22.29 1.87 1.91
N SER A 194 22.52 2.93 2.72
CA SER A 194 23.70 3.80 2.59
C SER A 194 24.06 4.52 3.89
N TYR A 195 25.30 5.01 3.96
CA TYR A 195 25.73 6.01 4.94
C TYR A 195 25.48 7.45 4.46
N ASP A 196 25.24 7.64 3.16
CA ASP A 196 24.93 8.94 2.55
C ASP A 196 23.41 9.08 2.37
N VAL A 197 22.82 10.04 3.07
CA VAL A 197 21.39 10.34 3.01
C VAL A 197 20.93 10.75 1.61
N PHE A 198 21.77 11.44 0.85
CA PHE A 198 21.42 11.93 -0.49
C PHE A 198 21.22 10.82 -1.51
N GLU A 199 21.83 9.64 -1.30
CA GLU A 199 21.67 8.49 -2.19
C GLU A 199 20.30 7.79 -2.03
N VAL A 200 19.73 7.80 -0.83
CA VAL A 200 18.62 6.92 -0.45
C VAL A 200 17.38 7.64 0.06
N ALA A 201 17.46 8.95 0.34
CA ALA A 201 16.35 9.68 0.98
C ALA A 201 15.96 10.94 0.21
N TRP A 202 14.66 11.23 0.21
CA TRP A 202 14.08 12.54 -0.02
C TRP A 202 13.81 13.18 1.33
N PHE A 203 14.49 14.27 1.65
CA PHE A 203 14.42 14.95 2.95
C PHE A 203 14.53 16.47 2.77
N ASN A 204 14.47 17.26 3.83
CA ASN A 204 14.30 18.71 3.74
C ASN A 204 15.43 19.45 2.99
N GLU A 205 16.61 18.86 2.81
CA GLU A 205 17.72 19.54 2.12
C GLU A 205 17.75 19.23 0.60
N ASN A 206 16.99 18.24 0.11
CA ASN A 206 17.01 17.86 -1.29
C ASN A 206 15.62 17.79 -1.95
N THR A 207 14.59 18.34 -1.27
CA THR A 207 13.23 18.50 -1.79
C THR A 207 12.82 19.97 -1.81
N SER A 208 11.74 20.30 -2.50
CA SER A 208 11.12 21.63 -2.45
C SER A 208 10.04 21.77 -1.36
N GLY A 209 10.07 20.91 -0.33
CA GLY A 209 9.04 20.83 0.72
C GLY A 209 7.85 19.96 0.33
N ALA A 210 8.06 19.02 -0.57
CA ALA A 210 7.08 18.07 -1.08
C ALA A 210 7.66 16.66 -1.15
N SER A 211 6.79 15.63 -1.06
CA SER A 211 7.16 14.26 -1.40
C SER A 211 7.47 14.14 -2.89
N GLU A 212 8.19 13.10 -3.24
CA GLU A 212 8.54 12.77 -4.62
C GLU A 212 7.88 11.44 -5.02
N PRO A 213 7.76 11.11 -6.31
CA PRO A 213 7.29 9.80 -6.74
C PRO A 213 8.11 8.70 -6.10
N VAL A 214 7.47 7.59 -5.72
CA VAL A 214 8.16 6.46 -5.08
C VAL A 214 9.22 5.84 -5.99
N LYS A 215 10.21 5.15 -5.41
CA LYS A 215 11.28 4.42 -6.12
C LYS A 215 12.24 5.30 -6.95
N GLN A 216 12.41 6.56 -6.61
CA GLN A 216 13.36 7.43 -7.33
C GLN A 216 14.77 7.40 -6.76
N LYS A 217 14.95 6.94 -5.52
CA LYS A 217 16.24 6.80 -4.85
C LYS A 217 16.77 5.37 -4.91
N THR A 218 17.99 5.15 -4.44
CA THR A 218 18.61 3.82 -4.39
C THR A 218 17.92 2.93 -3.36
N PRO A 219 17.51 1.69 -3.70
CA PRO A 219 16.92 0.78 -2.74
C PRO A 219 17.97 0.16 -1.82
N ASN A 220 17.52 -0.39 -0.69
CA ASN A 220 18.37 -1.18 0.18
C ASN A 220 18.65 -2.60 -0.39
N ALA A 221 19.41 -3.41 0.37
CA ALA A 221 19.82 -4.77 -0.02
C ALA A 221 18.66 -5.76 -0.26
N LEU A 222 17.45 -5.45 0.20
CA LEU A 222 16.23 -6.23 -0.07
C LEU A 222 15.45 -5.70 -1.29
N GLY A 223 15.86 -4.60 -1.89
CA GLY A 223 15.12 -3.93 -2.96
C GLY A 223 13.95 -3.09 -2.43
N LEU A 224 14.03 -2.61 -1.20
CA LEU A 224 13.06 -1.71 -0.59
C LEU A 224 13.52 -0.26 -0.79
N TYR A 225 12.64 0.57 -1.33
CA TYR A 225 12.86 1.98 -1.61
C TYR A 225 12.22 2.84 -0.52
N ASP A 226 12.71 4.07 -0.38
CA ASP A 226 12.11 5.12 0.42
C ASP A 226 11.91 4.75 1.92
N MET A 227 12.70 3.76 2.41
CA MET A 227 12.77 3.41 3.83
C MET A 227 13.50 4.50 4.65
N SER A 228 14.01 5.53 3.99
CA SER A 228 14.59 6.74 4.55
C SER A 228 14.08 7.92 3.73
N GLY A 229 13.38 8.87 4.38
CA GLY A 229 12.79 10.06 3.74
C GLY A 229 11.44 9.79 3.06
N ASN A 230 11.07 10.63 2.13
CA ASN A 230 9.82 10.73 1.39
C ASN A 230 8.62 10.99 2.30
N VAL A 231 7.92 10.00 2.84
CA VAL A 231 6.92 10.17 3.90
C VAL A 231 7.24 9.30 5.12
N GLN A 232 6.93 9.78 6.31
CA GLN A 232 7.00 8.95 7.52
C GLN A 232 5.99 7.81 7.42
N GLU A 233 6.41 6.62 7.83
CA GLU A 233 5.60 5.43 7.68
C GLU A 233 4.97 4.98 8.99
N LEU A 234 3.63 4.86 8.98
CA LEU A 234 2.88 4.29 10.08
C LEU A 234 3.23 2.80 10.25
N CYS A 235 3.57 2.43 11.48
CA CYS A 235 3.73 1.05 11.91
C CYS A 235 2.63 0.68 12.90
N TRP A 236 2.53 -0.62 13.23
CA TRP A 236 1.57 -1.13 14.21
C TRP A 236 1.74 -0.46 15.58
N LEU A 237 0.66 -0.42 16.34
CA LEU A 237 0.57 0.28 17.62
C LEU A 237 1.62 -0.19 18.63
N LYS A 238 2.13 0.77 19.39
CA LYS A 238 2.90 0.54 20.61
C LYS A 238 2.35 1.41 21.72
N GLN A 239 1.91 0.79 22.79
CA GLN A 239 1.34 1.49 23.96
C GLN A 239 0.18 2.45 23.58
N GLY A 240 -0.70 2.04 22.64
CA GLY A 240 -1.86 2.82 22.23
C GLY A 240 -1.55 4.02 21.32
N LYS A 241 -0.32 4.15 20.82
CA LYS A 241 0.09 5.19 19.86
C LYS A 241 0.55 4.57 18.54
N ALA A 242 0.27 5.23 17.44
CA ALA A 242 0.85 4.85 16.16
C ALA A 242 2.34 5.20 16.15
N VAL A 243 3.18 4.21 15.83
CA VAL A 243 4.61 4.41 15.63
C VAL A 243 4.83 4.97 14.23
N ILE A 244 5.77 5.90 14.07
CA ILE A 244 6.23 6.40 12.78
C ILE A 244 7.71 6.18 12.61
N ARG A 245 8.13 5.82 11.39
CA ARG A 245 9.51 5.49 11.03
C ARG A 245 9.92 6.16 9.73
N GLY A 246 11.21 6.21 9.45
CA GLY A 246 11.79 6.58 8.16
C GLY A 246 12.10 8.07 7.96
N GLY A 247 11.43 8.98 8.66
CA GLY A 247 11.49 10.40 8.35
C GLY A 247 10.73 10.75 7.06
N SER A 248 10.76 12.00 6.62
CA SER A 248 9.98 12.50 5.50
C SER A 248 10.72 13.56 4.69
N PHE A 249 10.09 14.03 3.62
CA PHE A 249 10.55 15.18 2.83
C PHE A 249 10.72 16.49 3.64
N ASP A 250 10.09 16.58 4.80
CA ASP A 250 10.13 17.75 5.70
C ASP A 250 11.07 17.51 6.91
N SER A 251 11.67 16.34 7.00
CA SER A 251 12.53 15.93 8.12
C SER A 251 13.97 16.36 7.97
N GLN A 252 14.64 16.57 9.11
CA GLN A 252 16.09 16.66 9.17
C GLN A 252 16.72 15.30 8.93
N GLU A 253 17.99 15.27 8.48
CA GLU A 253 18.76 14.06 8.17
C GLU A 253 18.66 12.97 9.25
N ASP A 254 18.87 13.32 10.54
CA ASP A 254 18.87 12.34 11.64
C ASP A 254 17.52 11.63 11.81
N SER A 255 16.42 12.25 11.39
CA SER A 255 15.07 11.62 11.42
C SER A 255 14.88 10.57 10.33
N CYS A 256 15.69 10.61 9.26
CA CYS A 256 15.68 9.62 8.19
C CYS A 256 16.50 8.37 8.51
N ALA A 257 17.17 8.33 9.67
CA ALA A 257 17.97 7.18 10.08
C ALA A 257 17.11 5.96 10.38
N VAL A 258 17.59 4.76 10.03
CA VAL A 258 16.87 3.48 10.23
C VAL A 258 16.49 3.19 11.69
N TYR A 259 17.14 3.83 12.65
CA TYR A 259 16.84 3.71 14.09
C TYR A 259 15.94 4.83 14.61
N ALA A 260 15.66 5.87 13.82
CA ALA A 260 14.79 6.96 14.24
C ALA A 260 13.35 6.46 14.40
N THR A 261 12.71 6.83 15.50
CA THR A 261 11.34 6.45 15.82
C THR A 261 10.59 7.64 16.40
N GLY A 262 9.32 7.72 16.12
CA GLY A 262 8.43 8.73 16.64
C GLY A 262 7.04 8.16 16.89
N TYR A 263 6.16 8.98 17.44
CA TYR A 263 4.78 8.59 17.75
C TYR A 263 3.81 9.70 17.34
N VAL A 264 2.69 9.28 16.78
CA VAL A 264 1.59 10.20 16.46
C VAL A 264 0.29 9.69 17.07
N PRO A 265 -0.68 10.59 17.36
CA PRO A 265 -2.02 10.16 17.70
C PRO A 265 -2.60 9.29 16.57
N VAL A 266 -3.31 8.21 16.94
CA VAL A 266 -3.86 7.24 15.98
C VAL A 266 -4.85 7.85 14.97
N SER A 267 -5.48 8.97 15.31
CA SER A 267 -6.39 9.71 14.41
C SER A 267 -5.72 10.87 13.67
N ALA A 268 -4.41 11.11 13.86
CA ALA A 268 -3.70 12.20 13.20
C ALA A 268 -3.59 11.97 11.68
N ARG A 269 -3.82 13.02 10.90
CA ARG A 269 -3.61 13.05 9.45
C ARG A 269 -2.65 14.16 9.12
N ILE A 270 -1.42 13.79 8.80
CA ILE A 270 -0.29 14.73 8.68
C ILE A 270 0.17 14.77 7.22
N LYS A 271 0.67 15.92 6.76
CA LYS A 271 1.04 16.17 5.36
C LYS A 271 2.19 15.30 4.83
N ASP A 272 2.95 14.72 5.74
CA ASP A 272 4.18 13.99 5.46
C ASP A 272 4.20 12.58 6.11
N THR A 273 3.01 12.06 6.42
CA THR A 273 2.83 10.74 7.05
C THR A 273 1.92 9.87 6.19
N GLY A 274 2.46 8.76 5.74
CA GLY A 274 1.81 7.71 4.96
C GLY A 274 2.10 6.33 5.56
N PHE A 275 2.16 5.30 4.74
CA PHE A 275 2.46 3.94 5.20
C PHE A 275 2.87 3.03 4.05
N ARG A 276 3.53 1.92 4.38
CA ARG A 276 3.66 0.75 3.50
C ARG A 276 3.01 -0.46 4.13
N VAL A 277 2.76 -1.49 3.33
CA VAL A 277 2.10 -2.71 3.79
C VAL A 277 3.03 -3.90 3.77
N VAL A 278 2.74 -4.84 4.66
CA VAL A 278 3.33 -6.17 4.70
C VAL A 278 2.24 -7.22 4.67
N ARG A 279 2.61 -8.45 4.35
CA ARG A 279 1.77 -9.64 4.49
C ARG A 279 2.60 -10.87 4.78
N LYS A 280 1.95 -11.93 5.24
CA LYS A 280 2.57 -13.23 5.51
C LYS A 280 2.99 -13.94 4.22
#